data_785687a481a5931decf79db721cee020
#
_entry.id   785687a481a5931decf79db721cee020
#
_cell.length_a   1.000
_cell.length_b   1.000
_cell.length_c   1.000
_cell.angle_alpha   90.00
_cell.angle_beta   90.00
_cell.angle_gamma   90.00
#
_symmetry.space_group_name_H-M   'P 1'
#
loop_
_entity.id
_entity.type
_entity.pdbx_description
1 polymer ?
#
loop_
_entity_poly.entity_id
_entity_poly.type
_entity_poly.pdbx_seq_one_letter_code
_entity_poly.pdbx_strand_id
1 'polypeptide(L)'
;ISASNLLSTMFNVYACPQQNACQEINCMWASFSGQVTATANWSFGKNIFAYYNASEGHNDSSWGRLYGYIYPSFFLVENSTEKKGVIYAMAQLTRVYGMQLLASLQGPIPYTQMKAGETEAPYDNEQTVWHAMFDDLDNAITILKSAATFGVNQDLAVVDQFYKGDCSKWLKFANTLKLRMAIRISGVEPEYAQTKAQEAVLGGVMESVSDSSYDTTNGGINENGYAIVSGWPEVRANACLVSRSEERRVG
;
A
#
# COMPACT_ATOMS: atom_id res chain seq x y z
N ILE A 1 10.87 -22.03 9.25
CA ILE A 1 10.47 -20.62 9.44
C ILE A 1 8.96 -20.64 9.60
N SER A 2 8.43 -19.98 10.65
CA SER A 2 6.97 -19.90 10.85
C SER A 2 6.32 -18.98 9.82
N ALA A 3 5.03 -19.21 9.51
CA ALA A 3 4.26 -18.33 8.62
C ALA A 3 4.23 -16.90 9.15
N SER A 4 4.18 -16.69 10.47
CA SER A 4 4.22 -15.36 11.08
C SER A 4 5.54 -14.64 10.79
N ASN A 5 6.69 -15.31 10.81
CA ASN A 5 7.96 -14.69 10.47
C ASN A 5 8.05 -14.28 8.99
N LEU A 6 7.44 -15.06 8.09
CA LEU A 6 7.35 -14.71 6.68
C LEU A 6 6.45 -13.49 6.47
N LEU A 7 5.33 -13.40 7.20
CA LEU A 7 4.47 -12.24 7.21
C LEU A 7 5.21 -10.99 7.73
N SER A 8 6.07 -11.13 8.74
CA SER A 8 6.90 -10.03 9.23
C SER A 8 7.78 -9.43 8.13
N THR A 9 8.32 -10.26 7.24
CA THR A 9 9.08 -9.77 6.08
C THR A 9 8.20 -8.91 5.16
N MET A 10 6.96 -9.34 4.91
CA MET A 10 6.01 -8.54 4.12
C MET A 10 5.68 -7.22 4.81
N PHE A 11 5.42 -7.21 6.11
CA PHE A 11 5.16 -6.00 6.87
C PHE A 11 6.33 -5.01 6.82
N ASN A 12 7.55 -5.47 6.99
CA ASN A 12 8.74 -4.62 6.94
C ASN A 12 8.94 -3.95 5.57
N VAL A 13 8.52 -4.59 4.50
CA VAL A 13 8.61 -4.01 3.15
C VAL A 13 7.54 -2.97 2.89
N TYR A 14 6.36 -3.13 3.50
CA TYR A 14 5.19 -2.28 3.21
C TYR A 14 4.88 -1.23 4.23
N ALA A 15 4.93 -1.63 5.46
CA ALA A 15 4.63 -0.74 6.55
C ALA A 15 5.69 0.32 6.73
N CYS A 16 6.88 -0.01 6.27
CA CYS A 16 8.06 0.84 6.35
C CYS A 16 8.74 0.81 5.00
N PRO A 17 8.19 1.50 4.05
CA PRO A 17 8.75 1.55 2.72
C PRO A 17 10.14 2.15 2.83
N GLN A 18 11.10 1.36 2.42
CA GLN A 18 12.46 1.86 2.34
C GLN A 18 12.49 3.15 1.54
N GLN A 19 13.38 4.03 1.96
CA GLN A 19 13.66 5.32 1.38
C GLN A 19 13.41 5.40 -0.13
N ASN A 20 13.95 4.48 -0.91
CA ASN A 20 13.88 4.57 -2.36
C ASN A 20 12.49 4.22 -2.93
N ALA A 21 11.83 3.18 -2.46
CA ALA A 21 10.54 2.78 -3.02
C ALA A 21 9.43 3.79 -2.68
N CYS A 22 9.37 4.27 -1.45
CA CYS A 22 8.38 5.29 -1.07
C CYS A 22 8.74 6.68 -1.53
N GLN A 23 10.00 7.00 -1.51
CA GLN A 23 10.48 8.28 -1.99
C GLN A 23 10.09 8.46 -3.45
N GLU A 24 10.34 7.47 -4.29
CA GLU A 24 10.04 7.56 -5.71
C GLU A 24 8.54 7.57 -5.96
N ILE A 25 7.78 6.65 -5.40
CA ILE A 25 6.33 6.61 -5.56
C ILE A 25 5.70 7.90 -5.02
N ASN A 26 6.01 8.29 -3.80
CA ASN A 26 5.34 9.41 -3.15
C ASN A 26 5.79 10.76 -3.70
N CYS A 27 7.08 10.93 -4.00
CA CYS A 27 7.59 12.17 -4.58
C CYS A 27 7.13 12.35 -6.02
N MET A 28 7.07 11.29 -6.82
CA MET A 28 6.49 11.36 -8.16
C MET A 28 5.01 11.79 -8.09
N TRP A 29 4.21 11.11 -7.26
CA TRP A 29 2.80 11.47 -7.09
C TRP A 29 2.61 12.90 -6.58
N ALA A 30 3.35 13.28 -5.56
CA ALA A 30 3.26 14.61 -5.00
C ALA A 30 3.74 15.70 -5.98
N SER A 31 4.72 15.41 -6.81
CA SER A 31 5.20 16.33 -7.85
C SER A 31 4.21 16.44 -9.01
N PHE A 32 3.70 15.32 -9.50
CA PHE A 32 2.73 15.30 -10.60
C PHE A 32 1.39 15.91 -10.20
N SER A 33 1.00 15.76 -8.94
CA SER A 33 -0.21 16.41 -8.40
C SER A 33 0.00 17.88 -8.03
N GLY A 34 1.20 18.42 -8.20
CA GLY A 34 1.53 19.81 -7.88
C GLY A 34 1.60 20.10 -6.38
N GLN A 35 1.81 19.10 -5.54
CA GLN A 35 1.92 19.29 -4.09
C GLN A 35 3.32 19.69 -3.66
N VAL A 36 4.34 19.11 -4.30
CA VAL A 36 5.74 19.41 -4.02
C VAL A 36 6.47 19.83 -5.28
N THR A 37 7.57 20.53 -5.10
CA THR A 37 8.54 20.84 -6.15
C THR A 37 9.93 20.50 -5.65
N ALA A 38 10.76 19.93 -6.53
CA ALA A 38 12.15 19.70 -6.22
C ALA A 38 12.98 20.98 -6.38
N THR A 39 13.98 21.12 -5.54
CA THR A 39 14.98 22.18 -5.70
C THR A 39 15.98 21.83 -6.80
N ALA A 40 16.80 22.80 -7.20
CA ALA A 40 17.83 22.61 -8.22
C ALA A 40 18.83 21.49 -7.90
N ASN A 41 18.97 21.09 -6.64
CA ASN A 41 19.94 20.09 -6.21
C ASN A 41 19.38 18.65 -6.22
N TRP A 42 18.07 18.48 -6.37
CA TRP A 42 17.48 17.15 -6.41
C TRP A 42 18.05 16.31 -7.55
N SER A 43 18.40 15.06 -7.24
CA SER A 43 18.98 14.13 -8.20
C SER A 43 20.12 14.74 -9.05
N PHE A 44 21.09 15.34 -8.36
CA PHE A 44 22.23 16.02 -8.99
C PHE A 44 21.84 17.21 -9.90
N GLY A 45 20.80 17.93 -9.52
CA GLY A 45 20.33 19.11 -10.25
C GLY A 45 19.41 18.82 -11.44
N LYS A 46 18.99 17.56 -11.61
CA LYS A 46 18.17 17.20 -12.78
C LYS A 46 16.68 17.50 -12.62
N ASN A 47 16.20 17.79 -11.41
CA ASN A 47 14.78 18.12 -11.09
C ASN A 47 13.75 17.32 -11.92
N ILE A 48 14.00 16.01 -12.04
CA ILE A 48 13.33 15.11 -12.98
C ILE A 48 11.81 15.05 -12.80
N PHE A 49 11.34 15.23 -11.56
CA PHE A 49 9.91 15.16 -11.26
C PHE A 49 9.16 16.43 -11.66
N ALA A 50 9.78 17.61 -11.59
CA ALA A 50 9.13 18.84 -12.01
C ALA A 50 8.94 18.94 -13.54
N TYR A 51 9.79 18.25 -14.30
CA TYR A 51 9.73 18.23 -15.75
C TYR A 51 9.11 16.96 -16.34
N TYR A 52 8.52 16.11 -15.51
CA TYR A 52 7.93 14.84 -15.95
C TYR A 52 8.95 13.93 -16.68
N ASN A 53 10.17 13.92 -16.20
CA ASN A 53 11.30 13.22 -16.83
C ASN A 53 11.92 12.21 -15.84
N ALA A 54 11.08 11.27 -15.33
CA ALA A 54 11.58 10.18 -14.51
C ALA A 54 12.47 9.25 -15.34
N SER A 55 13.60 8.84 -14.78
CA SER A 55 14.46 7.84 -15.42
C SER A 55 13.89 6.43 -15.25
N GLU A 56 14.34 5.52 -16.11
CA GLU A 56 14.03 4.09 -16.01
C GLU A 56 14.25 3.55 -14.59
N GLY A 57 15.40 3.83 -13.97
CA GLY A 57 15.68 3.39 -12.60
C GLY A 57 14.71 3.90 -11.54
N HIS A 58 14.06 5.05 -11.74
CA HIS A 58 13.02 5.54 -10.83
C HIS A 58 11.71 4.75 -10.98
N ASN A 59 11.41 4.29 -12.19
CA ASN A 59 10.23 3.46 -12.42
C ASN A 59 10.45 2.03 -11.92
N ASP A 60 11.65 1.50 -12.08
CA ASP A 60 12.00 0.12 -11.75
C ASP A 60 12.09 -0.14 -10.25
N SER A 61 12.45 0.85 -9.44
CA SER A 61 12.68 0.60 -8.02
C SER A 61 11.42 0.19 -7.27
N SER A 62 10.28 0.79 -7.60
CA SER A 62 8.98 0.39 -7.05
C SER A 62 8.60 -1.02 -7.49
N TRP A 63 8.79 -1.30 -8.76
CA TRP A 63 8.52 -2.61 -9.35
C TRP A 63 9.36 -3.70 -8.71
N GLY A 64 10.67 -3.56 -8.76
CA GLY A 64 11.61 -4.55 -8.25
C GLY A 64 11.42 -4.86 -6.76
N ARG A 65 11.08 -3.84 -5.96
CA ARG A 65 10.82 -4.05 -4.52
C ARG A 65 9.50 -4.77 -4.28
N LEU A 66 8.43 -4.36 -4.93
CA LEU A 66 7.12 -4.97 -4.71
C LEU A 66 7.12 -6.42 -5.18
N TYR A 67 7.61 -6.70 -6.37
CA TYR A 67 7.69 -8.07 -6.86
C TYR A 67 8.77 -8.89 -6.17
N GLY A 68 9.95 -8.32 -5.93
CA GLY A 68 11.07 -9.05 -5.35
C GLY A 68 10.92 -9.43 -3.88
N TYR A 69 10.15 -8.68 -3.11
CA TYR A 69 9.99 -8.95 -1.67
C TYR A 69 8.62 -9.52 -1.30
N ILE A 70 7.54 -9.09 -2.00
CA ILE A 70 6.20 -9.53 -1.61
C ILE A 70 5.88 -10.91 -2.10
N TYR A 71 6.02 -11.13 -3.39
CA TYR A 71 5.58 -12.40 -3.95
C TYR A 71 6.35 -13.61 -3.41
N PRO A 72 7.69 -13.57 -3.24
CA PRO A 72 8.38 -14.69 -2.60
C PRO A 72 7.86 -15.00 -1.19
N SER A 73 7.69 -13.96 -0.37
CA SER A 73 7.16 -14.13 0.98
C SER A 73 5.70 -14.54 1.00
N PHE A 74 4.88 -13.97 0.11
CA PHE A 74 3.47 -14.33 -0.03
C PHE A 74 3.29 -15.82 -0.37
N PHE A 75 4.00 -16.33 -1.36
CA PHE A 75 3.92 -17.74 -1.74
C PHE A 75 4.37 -18.69 -0.63
N LEU A 76 5.37 -18.29 0.15
CA LEU A 76 5.79 -19.09 1.30
C LEU A 76 4.72 -19.10 2.41
N VAL A 77 4.06 -17.96 2.67
CA VAL A 77 2.91 -17.91 3.60
C VAL A 77 1.75 -18.73 3.05
N GLU A 78 1.40 -18.56 1.79
CA GLU A 78 0.32 -19.31 1.12
C GLU A 78 0.52 -20.82 1.28
N ASN A 79 1.74 -21.29 1.03
CA ASN A 79 2.10 -22.71 1.15
C ASN A 79 2.06 -23.19 2.60
N SER A 80 2.62 -22.43 3.54
CA SER A 80 2.74 -22.83 4.94
C SER A 80 1.42 -22.79 5.71
N THR A 81 0.45 -22.02 5.24
CA THR A 81 -0.89 -21.86 5.84
C THR A 81 -1.98 -22.66 5.11
N GLU A 82 -1.65 -23.31 4.00
CA GLU A 82 -2.64 -23.95 3.13
C GLU A 82 -3.79 -22.99 2.71
N LYS A 83 -3.48 -21.74 2.52
CA LYS A 83 -4.44 -20.67 2.19
C LYS A 83 -5.53 -20.46 3.25
N LYS A 84 -5.19 -20.65 4.52
CA LYS A 84 -6.15 -20.55 5.62
C LYS A 84 -5.64 -19.70 6.78
N GLY A 85 -6.58 -19.20 7.57
CA GLY A 85 -6.31 -18.54 8.84
C GLY A 85 -5.83 -17.10 8.72
N VAL A 86 -5.65 -16.47 9.88
CA VAL A 86 -5.38 -15.03 10.00
C VAL A 86 -4.08 -14.63 9.32
N ILE A 87 -3.03 -15.44 9.43
CA ILE A 87 -1.73 -15.13 8.83
C ILE A 87 -1.83 -15.09 7.30
N TYR A 88 -2.59 -15.99 6.68
CA TYR A 88 -2.86 -15.94 5.24
C TYR A 88 -3.68 -14.70 4.84
N ALA A 89 -4.74 -14.41 5.58
CA ALA A 89 -5.55 -13.20 5.34
C ALA A 89 -4.70 -11.92 5.41
N MET A 90 -3.78 -11.83 6.37
CA MET A 90 -2.87 -10.70 6.49
C MET A 90 -1.86 -10.64 5.34
N ALA A 91 -1.40 -11.78 4.83
CA ALA A 91 -0.54 -11.80 3.65
C ALA A 91 -1.29 -11.32 2.39
N GLN A 92 -2.56 -11.74 2.19
CA GLN A 92 -3.40 -11.21 1.12
C GLN A 92 -3.61 -9.70 1.25
N LEU A 93 -4.02 -9.24 2.43
CA LEU A 93 -4.21 -7.81 2.71
C LEU A 93 -2.95 -6.99 2.41
N THR A 94 -1.79 -7.48 2.85
CA THR A 94 -0.50 -6.81 2.63
C THR A 94 -0.15 -6.79 1.14
N ARG A 95 -0.38 -7.89 0.42
CA ARG A 95 -0.18 -7.94 -1.03
C ARG A 95 -1.06 -6.92 -1.74
N VAL A 96 -2.37 -6.91 -1.45
CA VAL A 96 -3.31 -5.95 -2.05
C VAL A 96 -2.92 -4.51 -1.74
N TYR A 97 -2.57 -4.21 -0.49
CA TYR A 97 -2.17 -2.87 -0.08
C TYR A 97 -1.03 -2.30 -0.94
N GLY A 98 -0.07 -3.11 -1.31
CA GLY A 98 1.01 -2.64 -2.15
C GLY A 98 0.73 -2.71 -3.64
N MET A 99 0.15 -3.80 -4.08
CA MET A 99 -0.07 -3.96 -5.52
C MET A 99 -1.08 -2.96 -6.07
N GLN A 100 -2.04 -2.47 -5.26
CA GLN A 100 -2.93 -1.39 -5.68
C GLN A 100 -2.20 -0.06 -5.92
N LEU A 101 -1.12 0.19 -5.18
CA LEU A 101 -0.25 1.35 -5.44
C LEU A 101 0.48 1.18 -6.77
N LEU A 102 1.05 0.00 -6.99
CA LEU A 102 1.76 -0.29 -8.23
C LEU A 102 0.84 -0.25 -9.45
N ALA A 103 -0.34 -0.87 -9.38
CA ALA A 103 -1.34 -0.81 -10.44
C ALA A 103 -1.79 0.63 -10.74
N SER A 104 -1.90 1.46 -9.70
CA SER A 104 -2.24 2.89 -9.87
C SER A 104 -1.15 3.69 -10.58
N LEU A 105 0.10 3.25 -10.50
CA LEU A 105 1.27 3.91 -11.12
C LEU A 105 1.53 3.41 -12.53
N GLN A 106 1.52 2.10 -12.70
CA GLN A 106 2.02 1.43 -13.89
C GLN A 106 0.90 0.96 -14.84
N GLY A 107 -0.36 0.93 -14.36
CA GLY A 107 -1.48 0.38 -15.12
C GLY A 107 -1.50 -1.14 -15.10
N PRO A 108 -1.50 -1.81 -16.26
CA PRO A 108 -1.43 -3.27 -16.34
C PRO A 108 -0.20 -3.84 -15.65
N ILE A 109 -0.39 -4.85 -14.81
CA ILE A 109 0.68 -5.53 -14.07
C ILE A 109 0.44 -7.04 -14.00
N PRO A 110 1.47 -7.88 -13.87
CA PRO A 110 1.31 -9.29 -13.53
C PRO A 110 0.71 -9.46 -12.12
N TYR A 111 -0.42 -10.12 -11.99
CA TYR A 111 -1.06 -10.33 -10.69
C TYR A 111 -1.63 -11.74 -10.55
N THR A 112 -2.52 -12.15 -11.47
CA THR A 112 -3.29 -13.40 -11.35
C THR A 112 -2.48 -14.63 -11.72
N GLN A 113 -1.49 -14.51 -12.59
CA GLN A 113 -0.71 -15.62 -13.13
C GLN A 113 0.70 -15.73 -12.52
N MET A 114 0.96 -14.95 -11.47
CA MET A 114 2.21 -15.06 -10.73
C MET A 114 2.32 -16.43 -10.03
N LYS A 115 3.48 -17.08 -10.15
CA LYS A 115 3.73 -18.38 -9.52
C LYS A 115 5.04 -18.39 -8.74
N ALA A 116 5.10 -19.23 -7.72
CA ALA A 116 6.29 -19.42 -6.92
C ALA A 116 7.47 -19.90 -7.77
N GLY A 117 8.61 -19.20 -7.66
CA GLY A 117 9.84 -19.57 -8.37
C GLY A 117 9.89 -19.18 -9.85
N GLU A 118 8.83 -18.63 -10.41
CA GLU A 118 8.86 -18.05 -11.77
C GLU A 118 9.30 -16.58 -11.72
N THR A 119 10.12 -16.17 -12.66
CA THR A 119 10.62 -14.80 -12.81
C THR A 119 9.88 -14.02 -13.89
N GLU A 120 9.06 -14.71 -14.67
CA GLU A 120 8.26 -14.15 -15.75
C GLU A 120 6.79 -14.50 -15.56
N ALA A 121 5.93 -13.54 -15.74
CA ALA A 121 4.48 -13.73 -15.75
C ALA A 121 3.84 -12.78 -16.75
N PRO A 122 2.77 -13.19 -17.43
CA PRO A 122 2.05 -12.31 -18.34
C PRO A 122 1.40 -11.15 -17.59
N TYR A 123 1.29 -10.03 -18.27
CA TYR A 123 0.55 -8.88 -17.76
C TYR A 123 -0.95 -9.14 -17.82
N ASP A 124 -1.62 -8.90 -16.72
CA ASP A 124 -3.08 -8.81 -16.67
C ASP A 124 -3.50 -7.39 -17.04
N ASN A 125 -4.67 -7.24 -17.70
CA ASN A 125 -5.25 -5.92 -17.90
C ASN A 125 -5.70 -5.31 -16.56
N GLU A 126 -5.83 -3.99 -16.51
CA GLU A 126 -6.16 -3.27 -15.26
C GLU A 126 -7.45 -3.78 -14.60
N GLN A 127 -8.52 -4.02 -15.36
CA GLN A 127 -9.78 -4.52 -14.82
C GLN A 127 -9.57 -5.86 -14.11
N THR A 128 -8.89 -6.80 -14.77
CA THR A 128 -8.57 -8.11 -14.17
C THR A 128 -7.77 -7.96 -12.88
N VAL A 129 -6.77 -7.08 -12.87
CA VAL A 129 -5.94 -6.81 -11.68
C VAL A 129 -6.79 -6.28 -10.53
N TRP A 130 -7.61 -5.24 -10.78
CA TRP A 130 -8.43 -4.62 -9.74
C TRP A 130 -9.46 -5.59 -9.19
N HIS A 131 -10.14 -6.37 -10.05
CA HIS A 131 -11.11 -7.37 -9.60
C HIS A 131 -10.44 -8.47 -8.77
N ALA A 132 -9.30 -8.99 -9.19
CA ALA A 132 -8.56 -9.99 -8.43
C ALA A 132 -8.07 -9.46 -7.06
N MET A 133 -7.65 -8.20 -6.99
CA MET A 133 -7.32 -7.55 -5.71
C MET A 133 -8.54 -7.41 -4.79
N PHE A 134 -9.74 -7.12 -5.34
CA PHE A 134 -10.96 -7.11 -4.54
C PHE A 134 -11.32 -8.51 -4.02
N ASP A 135 -11.17 -9.55 -4.83
CA ASP A 135 -11.44 -10.93 -4.42
C ASP A 135 -10.50 -11.38 -3.29
N ASP A 136 -9.20 -11.08 -3.40
CA ASP A 136 -8.23 -11.33 -2.33
C ASP A 136 -8.57 -10.58 -1.04
N LEU A 137 -8.97 -9.32 -1.18
CA LEU A 137 -9.33 -8.48 -0.03
C LEU A 137 -10.62 -8.95 0.63
N ASP A 138 -11.62 -9.37 -0.16
CA ASP A 138 -12.88 -9.91 0.34
C ASP A 138 -12.68 -11.25 1.09
N ASN A 139 -11.77 -12.09 0.60
CA ASN A 139 -11.38 -13.28 1.33
C ASN A 139 -10.70 -12.95 2.66
N ALA A 140 -9.74 -12.02 2.65
CA ALA A 140 -9.07 -11.55 3.86
C ALA A 140 -10.06 -10.95 4.87
N ILE A 141 -10.99 -10.11 4.43
CA ILE A 141 -12.05 -9.52 5.25
C ILE A 141 -12.92 -10.61 5.89
N THR A 142 -13.30 -11.63 5.12
CA THR A 142 -14.12 -12.74 5.62
C THR A 142 -13.41 -13.48 6.76
N ILE A 143 -12.13 -13.78 6.59
CA ILE A 143 -11.33 -14.45 7.63
C ILE A 143 -11.14 -13.54 8.85
N LEU A 144 -10.79 -12.29 8.65
CA LEU A 144 -10.61 -11.31 9.74
C LEU A 144 -11.89 -11.06 10.52
N LYS A 145 -13.04 -11.00 9.85
CA LYS A 145 -14.36 -10.85 10.49
C LYS A 145 -14.67 -12.02 11.42
N SER A 146 -14.39 -13.23 11.00
CA SER A 146 -14.51 -14.41 11.85
C SER A 146 -13.54 -14.37 13.02
N ALA A 147 -12.28 -14.03 12.77
CA ALA A 147 -11.24 -13.95 13.80
C ALA A 147 -11.50 -12.86 14.84
N ALA A 148 -12.06 -11.73 14.43
CA ALA A 148 -12.36 -10.60 15.31
C ALA A 148 -13.30 -10.96 16.46
N THR A 149 -14.14 -11.99 16.31
CA THR A 149 -15.03 -12.50 17.37
C THR A 149 -14.27 -13.16 18.53
N PHE A 150 -13.01 -13.57 18.29
CA PHE A 150 -12.17 -14.23 19.30
C PHE A 150 -11.15 -13.28 19.95
N GLY A 151 -11.16 -12.01 19.58
CA GLY A 151 -10.24 -10.99 20.13
C GLY A 151 -8.87 -10.99 19.45
N VAL A 152 -7.80 -10.91 20.26
CA VAL A 152 -6.41 -10.84 19.77
C VAL A 152 -5.95 -12.20 19.27
N ASN A 153 -5.47 -12.24 18.02
CA ASN A 153 -4.80 -13.42 17.48
C ASN A 153 -3.33 -13.45 17.93
N GLN A 154 -2.96 -14.47 18.70
CA GLN A 154 -1.63 -14.56 19.31
C GLN A 154 -0.50 -14.77 18.29
N ASP A 155 -0.73 -15.55 17.24
CA ASP A 155 0.27 -15.78 16.19
C ASP A 155 0.54 -14.50 15.38
N LEU A 156 -0.48 -13.70 15.17
CA LEU A 156 -0.34 -12.39 14.55
C LEU A 156 0.33 -11.39 15.50
N ALA A 157 -0.02 -11.38 16.79
CA ALA A 157 0.49 -10.44 17.77
C ALA A 157 2.02 -10.46 17.91
N VAL A 158 2.65 -11.60 17.66
CA VAL A 158 4.13 -11.76 17.72
C VAL A 158 4.85 -10.87 16.69
N VAL A 159 4.23 -10.63 15.54
CA VAL A 159 4.85 -9.92 14.40
C VAL A 159 4.15 -8.60 14.06
N ASP A 160 2.96 -8.38 14.58
CA ASP A 160 2.15 -7.19 14.31
C ASP A 160 2.56 -6.02 15.20
N GLN A 161 3.32 -5.11 14.62
CA GLN A 161 3.75 -3.88 15.30
C GLN A 161 2.65 -2.82 15.36
N PHE A 162 1.62 -2.91 14.53
CA PHE A 162 0.57 -1.89 14.37
C PHE A 162 -0.57 -2.04 15.36
N TYR A 163 -1.24 -3.18 15.33
CA TYR A 163 -2.45 -3.43 16.12
C TYR A 163 -2.29 -4.57 17.14
N LYS A 164 -1.07 -5.12 17.28
CA LYS A 164 -0.75 -6.17 18.27
C LYS A 164 -1.67 -7.39 18.19
N GLY A 165 -2.03 -7.77 16.96
CA GLY A 165 -2.88 -8.92 16.69
C GLY A 165 -4.39 -8.66 16.82
N ASP A 166 -4.82 -7.41 17.00
CA ASP A 166 -6.23 -7.04 17.06
C ASP A 166 -6.88 -7.15 15.67
N CYS A 167 -7.56 -8.27 15.45
CA CYS A 167 -8.24 -8.55 14.18
C CYS A 167 -9.39 -7.58 13.89
N SER A 168 -10.00 -6.96 14.90
CA SER A 168 -11.08 -5.97 14.71
C SER A 168 -10.53 -4.69 14.07
N LYS A 169 -9.36 -4.25 14.47
CA LYS A 169 -8.69 -3.09 13.88
C LYS A 169 -8.21 -3.38 12.47
N TRP A 170 -7.64 -4.57 12.26
CA TRP A 170 -7.27 -5.00 10.91
C TRP A 170 -8.47 -5.14 9.97
N LEU A 171 -9.63 -5.56 10.48
CA LEU A 171 -10.87 -5.60 9.72
C LEU A 171 -11.31 -4.20 9.26
N LYS A 172 -11.28 -3.21 10.16
CA LYS A 172 -11.56 -1.81 9.81
C LYS A 172 -10.58 -1.28 8.77
N PHE A 173 -9.29 -1.58 8.93
CA PHE A 173 -8.27 -1.20 7.95
C PHE A 173 -8.56 -1.81 6.57
N ALA A 174 -8.88 -3.12 6.51
CA ALA A 174 -9.17 -3.82 5.27
C ALA A 174 -10.41 -3.24 4.56
N ASN A 175 -11.48 -2.96 5.30
CA ASN A 175 -12.67 -2.30 4.75
C ASN A 175 -12.38 -0.87 4.27
N THR A 176 -11.53 -0.13 4.98
CA THR A 176 -11.11 1.21 4.55
C THR A 176 -10.29 1.15 3.26
N LEU A 177 -9.39 0.16 3.13
CA LEU A 177 -8.67 -0.08 1.89
C LEU A 177 -9.63 -0.44 0.74
N LYS A 178 -10.63 -1.31 1.00
CA LYS A 178 -11.67 -1.66 0.04
C LYS A 178 -12.43 -0.43 -0.44
N LEU A 179 -12.85 0.44 0.47
CA LEU A 179 -13.52 1.69 0.13
C LEU A 179 -12.63 2.60 -0.74
N ARG A 180 -11.36 2.76 -0.35
CA ARG A 180 -10.39 3.55 -1.12
C ARG A 180 -10.21 3.00 -2.54
N MET A 181 -10.08 1.69 -2.70
CA MET A 181 -9.95 1.03 -3.99
C MET A 181 -11.22 1.22 -4.83
N ALA A 182 -12.41 1.11 -4.24
CA ALA A 182 -13.68 1.35 -4.91
C ALA A 182 -13.79 2.79 -5.43
N ILE A 183 -13.43 3.77 -4.61
CA ILE A 183 -13.39 5.18 -5.04
C ILE A 183 -12.41 5.36 -6.21
N ARG A 184 -11.27 4.67 -6.19
CA ARG A 184 -10.26 4.77 -7.25
C ARG A 184 -10.78 4.36 -8.62
N ILE A 185 -11.59 3.30 -8.70
CA ILE A 185 -12.14 2.78 -9.96
C ILE A 185 -13.52 3.33 -10.33
N SER A 186 -14.10 4.21 -9.51
CA SER A 186 -15.48 4.70 -9.68
C SER A 186 -15.71 5.46 -11.00
N GLY A 187 -14.67 6.04 -11.57
CA GLY A 187 -14.77 6.73 -12.86
C GLY A 187 -14.86 5.80 -14.08
N VAL A 188 -14.43 4.53 -13.93
CA VAL A 188 -14.38 3.56 -15.04
C VAL A 188 -15.37 2.42 -14.86
N GLU A 189 -15.69 2.03 -13.61
CA GLU A 189 -16.63 0.97 -13.26
C GLU A 189 -17.58 1.42 -12.14
N PRO A 190 -18.48 2.39 -12.38
CA PRO A 190 -19.26 3.05 -11.33
C PRO A 190 -20.16 2.09 -10.55
N GLU A 191 -20.82 1.14 -11.21
CA GLU A 191 -21.75 0.20 -10.56
C GLU A 191 -21.00 -0.82 -9.68
N TYR A 192 -19.91 -1.38 -10.19
CA TYR A 192 -19.04 -2.28 -9.43
C TYR A 192 -18.40 -1.55 -8.24
N ALA A 193 -17.89 -0.35 -8.46
CA ALA A 193 -17.33 0.50 -7.43
C ALA A 193 -18.34 0.85 -6.35
N GLN A 194 -19.57 1.21 -6.72
CA GLN A 194 -20.65 1.48 -5.78
C GLN A 194 -20.95 0.26 -4.89
N THR A 195 -21.03 -0.92 -5.48
CA THR A 195 -21.25 -2.18 -4.74
C THR A 195 -20.15 -2.41 -3.73
N LYS A 196 -18.88 -2.36 -4.15
CA LYS A 196 -17.71 -2.56 -3.28
C LYS A 196 -17.59 -1.50 -2.19
N ALA A 197 -17.94 -0.25 -2.49
CA ALA A 197 -17.96 0.83 -1.51
C ALA A 197 -19.04 0.62 -0.44
N GLN A 198 -20.24 0.22 -0.82
CA GLN A 198 -21.34 -0.09 0.11
C GLN A 198 -20.99 -1.26 1.02
N GLU A 199 -20.44 -2.34 0.46
CA GLU A 199 -19.97 -3.49 1.24
C GLU A 199 -18.90 -3.07 2.27
N ALA A 200 -17.96 -2.24 1.88
CA ALA A 200 -16.90 -1.75 2.77
C ALA A 200 -17.46 -0.92 3.92
N VAL A 201 -18.35 0.02 3.65
CA VAL A 201 -18.99 0.87 4.68
C VAL A 201 -19.83 0.03 5.64
N LEU A 202 -20.64 -0.90 5.12
CA LEU A 202 -21.43 -1.81 5.94
C LEU A 202 -20.55 -2.77 6.78
N GLY A 203 -19.36 -3.11 6.28
CA GLY A 203 -18.37 -3.92 6.99
C GLY A 203 -17.66 -3.20 8.14
N GLY A 204 -17.78 -1.87 8.21
CA GLY A 204 -17.15 -1.00 9.20
C GLY A 204 -15.76 -0.53 8.76
N VAL A 205 -15.66 0.75 8.47
CA VAL A 205 -14.41 1.44 8.11
C VAL A 205 -13.78 2.12 9.33
N MET A 206 -12.57 2.64 9.16
CA MET A 206 -11.92 3.48 10.17
C MET A 206 -12.66 4.83 10.25
N GLU A 207 -13.08 5.22 11.45
CA GLU A 207 -13.89 6.42 11.68
C GLU A 207 -13.17 7.48 12.51
N SER A 208 -12.10 7.08 13.20
CA SER A 208 -11.40 7.98 14.11
C SER A 208 -9.89 7.74 14.11
N VAL A 209 -9.14 8.67 14.68
CA VAL A 209 -7.69 8.55 14.86
C VAL A 209 -7.33 7.33 15.71
N SER A 210 -8.22 6.89 16.64
CA SER A 210 -7.98 5.68 17.45
C SER A 210 -8.02 4.37 16.67
N ASP A 211 -8.60 4.39 15.47
CA ASP A 211 -8.58 3.25 14.55
C ASP A 211 -7.29 3.18 13.73
N SER A 212 -6.53 4.27 13.68
CA SER A 212 -5.26 4.31 12.97
C SER A 212 -4.11 3.76 13.82
N SER A 213 -3.06 3.34 13.17
CA SER A 213 -1.82 2.93 13.81
C SER A 213 -0.62 3.46 13.04
N TYR A 214 0.47 3.64 13.76
CA TYR A 214 1.76 3.95 13.17
C TYR A 214 2.87 3.25 13.97
N ASP A 215 3.92 2.87 13.28
CA ASP A 215 5.07 2.23 13.91
C ASP A 215 6.00 3.30 14.49
N THR A 216 6.18 3.26 15.81
CA THR A 216 7.11 4.13 16.51
C THR A 216 8.43 3.45 16.89
N THR A 217 8.55 2.14 16.60
CA THR A 217 9.62 1.31 17.19
C THR A 217 10.96 1.42 16.47
N ASN A 218 10.97 1.90 15.24
CA ASN A 218 12.16 1.86 14.37
C ASN A 218 12.59 3.26 13.90
N GLY A 219 12.78 4.17 14.82
CA GLY A 219 13.29 5.49 14.46
C GLY A 219 14.47 5.42 13.49
N GLY A 220 14.29 5.90 12.29
CA GLY A 220 15.32 6.07 11.27
C GLY A 220 15.43 5.00 10.18
N ILE A 221 15.00 3.77 10.39
CA ILE A 221 15.04 2.74 9.31
C ILE A 221 13.72 2.67 8.55
N ASN A 222 12.64 3.02 9.22
CA ASN A 222 11.28 2.88 8.75
C ASN A 222 10.55 4.23 8.65
N GLU A 223 11.28 5.31 8.48
CA GLU A 223 10.68 6.62 8.30
C GLU A 223 9.90 6.66 6.99
N ASN A 224 8.74 7.30 7.04
CA ASN A 224 7.97 7.59 5.84
C ASN A 224 8.86 8.36 4.84
N GLY A 225 8.84 7.95 3.56
CA GLY A 225 9.65 8.58 2.54
C GLY A 225 9.49 10.10 2.44
N TYR A 226 8.33 10.65 2.81
CA TYR A 226 8.14 12.10 2.92
C TYR A 226 8.90 12.71 4.10
N ALA A 227 8.98 12.03 5.23
CA ALA A 227 9.75 12.52 6.37
C ALA A 227 11.24 12.59 6.04
N ILE A 228 11.76 11.55 5.38
CA ILE A 228 13.15 11.52 4.91
C ILE A 228 13.42 12.66 3.93
N VAL A 229 12.60 12.78 2.90
CA VAL A 229 12.77 13.78 1.84
C VAL A 229 12.57 15.21 2.36
N SER A 230 11.67 15.41 3.32
CA SER A 230 11.48 16.73 3.95
C SER A 230 12.67 17.14 4.82
N GLY A 231 13.40 16.18 5.37
CA GLY A 231 14.67 16.41 6.08
C GLY A 231 15.82 16.83 5.15
N TRP A 232 15.71 16.54 3.87
CA TRP A 232 16.66 17.00 2.87
C TRP A 232 16.25 18.37 2.34
N PRO A 233 17.17 19.30 2.12
CA PRO A 233 16.84 20.64 1.60
C PRO A 233 16.44 20.62 0.11
N GLU A 234 16.04 19.49 -0.42
CA GLU A 234 15.88 19.24 -1.84
C GLU A 234 14.43 19.31 -2.33
N VAL A 235 13.45 19.19 -1.43
CA VAL A 235 12.03 19.27 -1.76
C VAL A 235 11.35 20.40 -0.99
N ARG A 236 10.45 21.12 -1.65
CA ARG A 236 9.65 22.21 -1.09
C ARG A 236 8.18 22.03 -1.45
N ALA A 237 7.31 22.62 -0.66
CA ALA A 237 5.91 22.74 -1.02
C ALA A 237 5.77 23.54 -2.32
N ASN A 238 4.92 23.07 -3.22
CA ASN A 238 4.68 23.79 -4.47
C ASN A 238 3.94 25.11 -4.22
N ALA A 239 4.35 26.17 -4.90
CA ALA A 239 3.73 27.49 -4.76
C ALA A 239 2.22 27.49 -5.05
N CYS A 240 1.76 26.67 -6.01
CA CYS A 240 0.35 26.52 -6.31
C CYS A 240 -0.45 25.93 -5.13
N LEU A 241 0.13 25.01 -4.36
CA LEU A 241 -0.51 24.45 -3.18
C LEU A 241 -0.59 25.49 -2.06
N VAL A 242 0.49 26.24 -1.85
CA VAL A 242 0.57 27.29 -0.83
C VAL A 242 -0.43 28.40 -1.13
N SER A 243 -0.44 28.91 -2.37
CA SER A 243 -1.37 29.95 -2.82
C SER A 243 -2.84 29.54 -2.63
N ARG A 244 -3.21 28.33 -3.06
CA ARG A 244 -4.58 27.84 -2.86
C ARG A 244 -4.96 27.67 -1.40
N SER A 245 -4.02 27.34 -0.53
CA SER A 245 -4.28 27.22 0.91
C SER A 245 -4.47 28.60 1.56
N GLU A 246 -3.83 29.63 1.04
CA GLU A 246 -4.00 31.02 1.50
C GLU A 246 -5.32 31.60 1.04
N GLU A 247 -5.73 31.40 -0.21
CA GLU A 247 -7.04 31.80 -0.73
C GLU A 247 -8.22 31.25 0.09
N ARG A 248 -8.10 30.02 0.61
CA ARG A 248 -9.12 29.41 1.48
C ARG A 248 -9.17 29.96 2.90
N ARG A 249 -8.11 30.67 3.35
CA ARG A 249 -8.08 31.30 4.67
C ARG A 249 -8.68 32.70 4.69
N VAL A 250 -8.85 33.31 3.53
CA VAL A 250 -9.35 34.68 3.38
C VAL A 250 -10.85 34.71 3.03
N GLY A 251 -11.48 33.57 2.79
CA GLY A 251 -12.93 33.40 2.58
C GLY A 251 -13.56 32.68 3.74
#